data_30af1676e5277bd232f424fb844eb9d5
#
_entry.id   30af1676e5277bd232f424fb844eb9d5
#
_cell.length_a   1.000
_cell.length_b   1.000
_cell.length_c   1.000
_cell.angle_alpha   90.00
_cell.angle_beta   90.00
_cell.angle_gamma   90.00
#
_symmetry.space_group_name_H-M   'P 1'
#
loop_
_entity.id
_entity.type
_entity.pdbx_description
1 polymer ?
#
loop_
_entity_poly.entity_id
_entity_poly.type
_entity_poly.pdbx_seq_one_letter_code
_entity_poly.pdbx_strand_id
1 'polypeptide(L)'
;MKWGELMLSKVDGAKNDPSVIMWSLGNEIDEGVSGNTSHYLNLVDDLIKWVQEVDTTRPVTNGDNRKNTNPNAMLSQINQKIYEAGGVVGMNYANGDQTIAMHNTYSDWPLYGSETASAVHSRGVYNTTGKDDDTLQMSEYDNDEAKVGWGHSASDAWQFVIKNDFNAGEFVWTGFDYIGEPTPWNGTGAGSASGQGAKPKSSYFGIVDTAGFVKDTYYLYKSIVG
;
A
#
# COMPACT_ATOMS: atom_id res chain seq x y z
N MET A 1 8.35 -27.24 -10.02
CA MET A 1 9.19 -26.10 -9.66
C MET A 1 8.92 -25.80 -8.20
N LYS A 2 9.93 -25.82 -7.37
CA LYS A 2 9.77 -25.46 -5.96
C LYS A 2 9.62 -23.94 -5.86
N TRP A 3 8.87 -23.44 -4.88
CA TRP A 3 8.60 -22.01 -4.71
C TRP A 3 9.89 -21.18 -4.59
N GLY A 4 10.92 -21.73 -3.90
CA GLY A 4 12.23 -21.10 -3.81
C GLY A 4 12.94 -20.92 -5.16
N GLU A 5 12.89 -21.91 -6.04
CA GLU A 5 13.47 -21.81 -7.39
C GLU A 5 12.79 -20.72 -8.24
N LEU A 6 11.47 -20.54 -8.08
CA LEU A 6 10.73 -19.47 -8.75
C LEU A 6 11.13 -18.10 -8.22
N MET A 7 11.26 -17.95 -6.90
CA MET A 7 11.68 -16.70 -6.26
C MET A 7 13.09 -16.32 -6.70
N LEU A 8 14.04 -17.24 -6.60
CA LEU A 8 15.42 -17.06 -7.03
C LEU A 8 15.51 -16.62 -8.51
N SER A 9 14.72 -17.25 -9.40
CA SER A 9 14.67 -16.90 -10.82
C SER A 9 14.15 -15.49 -11.07
N LYS A 10 13.15 -15.03 -10.29
CA LYS A 10 12.61 -13.66 -10.43
C LYS A 10 13.61 -12.62 -9.95
N VAL A 11 14.23 -12.83 -8.81
CA VAL A 11 15.24 -11.91 -8.26
C VAL A 11 16.43 -11.85 -9.20
N ASP A 12 16.94 -12.99 -9.69
CA ASP A 12 18.06 -13.07 -10.62
C ASP A 12 17.77 -12.34 -11.94
N GLY A 13 16.54 -12.48 -12.46
CA GLY A 13 16.13 -11.82 -13.69
C GLY A 13 16.04 -10.29 -13.60
N ALA A 14 15.80 -9.73 -12.41
CA ALA A 14 15.58 -8.30 -12.20
C ALA A 14 16.68 -7.61 -11.38
N LYS A 15 17.62 -8.33 -10.78
CA LYS A 15 18.66 -7.74 -9.91
C LYS A 15 19.57 -6.71 -10.58
N ASN A 16 19.68 -6.74 -11.91
CA ASN A 16 20.50 -5.80 -12.67
C ASN A 16 19.68 -4.59 -13.19
N ASP A 17 18.36 -4.55 -12.93
CA ASP A 17 17.54 -3.41 -13.30
C ASP A 17 17.74 -2.28 -12.26
N PRO A 18 18.23 -1.10 -12.68
CA PRO A 18 18.47 0.02 -11.77
C PRO A 18 17.18 0.63 -11.20
N SER A 19 16.02 0.34 -11.77
CA SER A 19 14.73 0.77 -11.24
C SER A 19 14.27 -0.03 -10.02
N VAL A 20 14.83 -1.22 -9.81
CA VAL A 20 14.52 -2.04 -8.64
C VAL A 20 15.31 -1.52 -7.44
N ILE A 21 14.64 -1.01 -6.44
CA ILE A 21 15.26 -0.41 -5.25
C ILE A 21 15.15 -1.29 -3.99
N MET A 22 14.18 -2.19 -3.94
CA MET A 22 13.97 -3.13 -2.83
C MET A 22 13.17 -4.35 -3.28
N TRP A 23 13.19 -5.42 -2.47
CA TRP A 23 12.48 -6.68 -2.71
C TRP A 23 11.36 -6.85 -1.70
N SER A 24 10.11 -6.77 -2.15
CA SER A 24 8.95 -7.04 -1.28
C SER A 24 8.73 -8.56 -1.15
N LEU A 25 8.73 -9.04 0.07
CA LEU A 25 8.50 -10.45 0.41
C LEU A 25 7.00 -10.80 0.46
N GLY A 26 6.14 -9.80 0.61
CA GLY A 26 4.70 -9.98 0.68
C GLY A 26 3.97 -8.70 1.03
N ASN A 27 2.64 -8.76 0.98
CA ASN A 27 1.76 -7.66 1.32
C ASN A 27 0.59 -8.17 2.14
N GLU A 28 0.26 -7.51 3.27
CA GLU A 28 -0.91 -7.80 4.12
C GLU A 28 -1.07 -9.28 4.45
N ILE A 29 0.04 -9.93 4.75
CA ILE A 29 0.18 -11.39 4.81
C ILE A 29 -0.57 -12.06 5.97
N ASP A 30 -1.17 -11.29 6.87
CA ASP A 30 -2.04 -11.78 7.94
C ASP A 30 -3.52 -11.84 7.52
N GLU A 31 -3.89 -11.30 6.38
CA GLU A 31 -5.27 -11.35 5.90
C GLU A 31 -5.65 -12.77 5.49
N GLY A 32 -6.72 -13.28 6.10
CA GLY A 32 -7.18 -14.64 5.88
C GLY A 32 -6.34 -15.73 6.52
N VAL A 33 -5.33 -15.37 7.32
CA VAL A 33 -4.48 -16.32 8.03
C VAL A 33 -5.04 -16.60 9.43
N SER A 34 -5.31 -17.85 9.71
CA SER A 34 -5.64 -18.32 11.06
C SER A 34 -4.59 -19.33 11.56
N GLY A 35 -3.98 -19.01 12.67
CA GLY A 35 -3.53 -20.00 13.63
C GLY A 35 -2.06 -20.42 13.64
N ASN A 36 -1.21 -20.31 12.64
CA ASN A 36 0.16 -20.84 12.76
C ASN A 36 1.26 -19.79 12.51
N THR A 37 1.45 -18.91 13.50
CA THR A 37 2.49 -17.86 13.46
C THR A 37 3.86 -18.42 13.10
N SER A 38 4.26 -19.57 13.70
CA SER A 38 5.58 -20.16 13.46
C SER A 38 5.81 -20.55 12.00
N HIS A 39 4.76 -21.01 11.30
CA HIS A 39 4.86 -21.33 9.88
C HIS A 39 5.21 -20.08 9.04
N TYR A 40 4.54 -18.95 9.30
CA TYR A 40 4.79 -17.70 8.57
C TYR A 40 6.14 -17.10 8.90
N LEU A 41 6.58 -17.18 10.16
CA LEU A 41 7.92 -16.72 10.55
C LEU A 41 9.01 -17.53 9.84
N ASN A 42 8.86 -18.85 9.76
CA ASN A 42 9.81 -19.69 9.01
C ASN A 42 9.78 -19.41 7.52
N LEU A 43 8.59 -19.16 6.94
CA LEU A 43 8.47 -18.80 5.53
C LEU A 43 9.18 -17.47 5.24
N VAL A 44 9.06 -16.48 6.11
CA VAL A 44 9.77 -15.20 5.95
C VAL A 44 11.28 -15.41 6.03
N ASP A 45 11.79 -16.24 6.93
CA ASP A 45 13.21 -16.59 6.98
C ASP A 45 13.69 -17.22 5.66
N ASP A 46 12.91 -18.15 5.11
CA ASP A 46 13.22 -18.77 3.81
C ASP A 46 13.20 -17.73 2.66
N LEU A 47 12.20 -16.84 2.64
CA LEU A 47 12.09 -15.79 1.62
C LEU A 47 13.28 -14.81 1.68
N ILE A 48 13.64 -14.34 2.87
CA ILE A 48 14.81 -13.48 3.08
C ILE A 48 16.08 -14.19 2.56
N LYS A 49 16.29 -15.43 2.97
CA LYS A 49 17.43 -16.23 2.56
C LYS A 49 17.50 -16.36 1.04
N TRP A 50 16.41 -16.72 0.37
CA TRP A 50 16.39 -16.88 -1.09
C TRP A 50 16.67 -15.58 -1.83
N VAL A 51 16.15 -14.44 -1.36
CA VAL A 51 16.51 -13.14 -1.96
C VAL A 51 17.99 -12.87 -1.78
N GLN A 52 18.53 -13.03 -0.57
CA GLN A 52 19.93 -12.74 -0.25
C GLN A 52 20.94 -13.72 -0.89
N GLU A 53 20.53 -14.91 -1.30
CA GLU A 53 21.36 -15.81 -2.13
C GLU A 53 21.65 -15.22 -3.51
N VAL A 54 20.81 -14.32 -4.00
CA VAL A 54 20.91 -13.74 -5.36
C VAL A 54 21.31 -12.26 -5.33
N ASP A 55 20.72 -11.49 -4.40
CA ASP A 55 20.97 -10.05 -4.27
C ASP A 55 21.11 -9.63 -2.81
N THR A 56 22.30 -9.24 -2.42
CA THR A 56 22.62 -8.69 -1.09
C THR A 56 22.74 -7.18 -1.09
N THR A 57 22.48 -6.51 -2.23
CA THR A 57 22.69 -5.07 -2.38
C THR A 57 21.46 -4.24 -2.13
N ARG A 58 20.28 -4.85 -2.24
CA ARG A 58 18.98 -4.20 -2.02
C ARG A 58 18.29 -4.73 -0.77
N PRO A 59 17.61 -3.85 0.00
CA PRO A 59 16.88 -4.27 1.18
C PRO A 59 15.65 -5.11 0.81
N VAL A 60 15.27 -5.99 1.72
CA VAL A 60 13.97 -6.65 1.71
C VAL A 60 12.93 -5.79 2.43
N THR A 61 11.65 -5.98 2.11
CA THR A 61 10.53 -5.28 2.74
C THR A 61 9.26 -6.11 2.72
N ASN A 62 8.23 -5.59 3.37
CA ASN A 62 6.87 -6.11 3.35
C ASN A 62 5.87 -4.98 3.60
N GLY A 63 4.62 -5.12 3.16
CA GLY A 63 3.53 -4.18 3.48
C GLY A 63 2.77 -4.63 4.72
N ASP A 64 2.86 -3.87 5.82
CA ASP A 64 2.16 -4.15 7.08
C ASP A 64 0.89 -3.31 7.21
N ASN A 65 -0.28 -3.97 7.17
CA ASN A 65 -1.58 -3.33 7.37
C ASN A 65 -2.01 -3.22 8.85
N ARG A 66 -1.26 -3.77 9.82
CA ARG A 66 -1.63 -3.76 11.25
C ARG A 66 -0.92 -2.69 12.07
N LYS A 67 0.33 -2.35 11.73
CA LYS A 67 1.14 -1.36 12.47
C LYS A 67 1.08 -1.63 13.97
N ASN A 68 1.39 -2.87 14.38
CA ASN A 68 1.18 -3.33 15.74
C ASN A 68 2.39 -3.04 16.63
N THR A 69 2.18 -2.32 17.74
CA THR A 69 3.23 -2.02 18.71
C THR A 69 3.49 -3.14 19.74
N ASN A 70 2.71 -4.23 19.69
CA ASN A 70 2.99 -5.43 20.51
C ASN A 70 4.07 -6.29 19.83
N PRO A 71 5.26 -6.46 20.42
CA PRO A 71 6.36 -7.21 19.81
C PRO A 71 6.05 -8.71 19.64
N ASN A 72 5.03 -9.23 20.32
CA ASN A 72 4.61 -10.63 20.18
C ASN A 72 3.57 -10.83 19.04
N ALA A 73 3.08 -9.76 18.43
CA ALA A 73 2.20 -9.89 17.27
C ALA A 73 2.97 -10.45 16.07
N MET A 74 2.31 -11.28 15.26
CA MET A 74 2.94 -11.95 14.12
C MET A 74 3.63 -10.97 13.17
N LEU A 75 2.95 -9.90 12.75
CA LEU A 75 3.54 -8.92 11.84
C LEU A 75 4.69 -8.13 12.47
N SER A 76 4.63 -7.84 13.79
CA SER A 76 5.76 -7.21 14.47
C SER A 76 6.99 -8.13 14.46
N GLN A 77 6.82 -9.43 14.66
CA GLN A 77 7.91 -10.40 14.58
C GLN A 77 8.45 -10.54 13.14
N ILE A 78 7.58 -10.48 12.13
CA ILE A 78 7.98 -10.48 10.72
C ILE A 78 8.77 -9.21 10.40
N ASN A 79 8.28 -8.04 10.81
CA ASN A 79 8.97 -6.77 10.62
C ASN A 79 10.33 -6.74 11.33
N GLN A 80 10.42 -7.34 12.52
CA GLN A 80 11.71 -7.51 13.22
C GLN A 80 12.71 -8.34 12.39
N LYS A 81 12.29 -9.45 11.78
CA LYS A 81 13.14 -10.25 10.90
C LYS A 81 13.59 -9.48 9.65
N ILE A 82 12.70 -8.69 9.06
CA ILE A 82 13.02 -7.80 7.94
C ILE A 82 14.10 -6.78 8.35
N TYR A 83 13.92 -6.12 9.50
CA TYR A 83 14.90 -5.20 10.06
C TYR A 83 16.25 -5.87 10.30
N GLU A 84 16.27 -7.03 10.97
CA GLU A 84 17.49 -7.81 11.26
C GLU A 84 18.24 -8.26 9.98
N ALA A 85 17.51 -8.43 8.88
CA ALA A 85 18.07 -8.72 7.56
C ALA A 85 18.59 -7.47 6.81
N GLY A 86 18.59 -6.30 7.45
CA GLY A 86 18.96 -5.02 6.81
C GLY A 86 17.86 -4.46 5.91
N GLY A 87 16.62 -4.86 6.14
CA GLY A 87 15.46 -4.43 5.37
C GLY A 87 14.79 -3.15 5.87
N VAL A 88 13.73 -2.74 5.19
CA VAL A 88 12.92 -1.55 5.48
C VAL A 88 11.49 -1.97 5.76
N VAL A 89 10.88 -1.47 6.83
CA VAL A 89 9.52 -1.84 7.24
C VAL A 89 8.49 -0.96 6.54
N GLY A 90 7.66 -1.56 5.71
CA GLY A 90 6.55 -0.90 5.02
C GLY A 90 5.28 -0.87 5.87
N MET A 91 4.58 0.26 5.85
CA MET A 91 3.31 0.45 6.53
C MET A 91 2.22 0.80 5.53
N ASN A 92 1.19 -0.05 5.41
CA ASN A 92 0.03 0.24 4.60
C ASN A 92 -0.95 1.14 5.35
N TYR A 93 -1.27 2.30 4.78
CA TYR A 93 -2.29 3.24 5.28
C TYR A 93 -2.11 3.66 6.75
N ALA A 94 -0.87 3.82 7.21
CA ALA A 94 -0.61 4.36 8.53
C ALA A 94 -0.94 5.85 8.55
N ASN A 95 -1.73 6.28 9.55
CA ASN A 95 -1.89 7.70 9.86
C ASN A 95 -0.70 8.23 10.66
N GLY A 96 -0.67 9.54 10.88
CA GLY A 96 0.43 10.19 11.60
C GLY A 96 0.68 9.61 13.00
N ASP A 97 -0.38 9.34 13.76
CA ASP A 97 -0.26 8.78 15.12
C ASP A 97 0.27 7.35 15.11
N GLN A 98 -0.18 6.52 14.17
CA GLN A 98 0.31 5.15 13.98
C GLN A 98 1.80 5.15 13.58
N THR A 99 2.20 6.02 12.67
CA THR A 99 3.59 6.18 12.23
C THR A 99 4.49 6.55 13.41
N ILE A 100 4.08 7.53 14.22
CA ILE A 100 4.79 7.96 15.43
C ILE A 100 4.84 6.82 16.47
N ALA A 101 3.74 6.10 16.68
CA ALA A 101 3.68 5.00 17.64
C ALA A 101 4.63 3.85 17.23
N MET A 102 4.69 3.53 15.94
CA MET A 102 5.63 2.52 15.41
C MET A 102 7.08 2.95 15.63
N HIS A 103 7.43 4.18 15.29
CA HIS A 103 8.78 4.70 15.51
C HIS A 103 9.15 4.75 17.00
N ASN A 104 8.25 5.18 17.87
CA ASN A 104 8.52 5.22 19.32
C ASN A 104 8.71 3.83 19.93
N THR A 105 8.07 2.82 19.37
CA THR A 105 8.18 1.43 19.84
C THR A 105 9.41 0.73 19.28
N TYR A 106 9.74 1.00 18.03
CA TYR A 106 10.80 0.36 17.25
C TYR A 106 11.69 1.43 16.61
N SER A 107 12.39 2.21 17.44
CA SER A 107 13.12 3.42 17.03
C SER A 107 14.20 3.17 15.97
N ASP A 108 14.71 1.96 15.89
CA ASP A 108 15.78 1.59 14.96
C ASP A 108 15.26 1.09 13.61
N TRP A 109 13.94 0.85 13.49
CA TRP A 109 13.38 0.39 12.22
C TRP A 109 13.32 1.54 11.21
N PRO A 110 13.92 1.37 10.02
CA PRO A 110 13.67 2.29 8.91
C PRO A 110 12.24 2.06 8.39
N LEU A 111 11.43 3.12 8.39
CA LEU A 111 10.01 3.07 8.06
C LEU A 111 9.70 3.78 6.75
N TYR A 112 8.70 3.28 6.00
CA TYR A 112 8.11 3.98 4.86
C TYR A 112 6.63 3.60 4.68
N GLY A 113 5.87 4.41 3.93
CA GLY A 113 4.51 4.07 3.52
C GLY A 113 4.55 3.14 2.31
N SER A 114 4.27 1.85 2.50
CA SER A 114 4.28 0.85 1.41
C SER A 114 3.03 0.92 0.55
N GLU A 115 1.90 1.32 1.14
CA GLU A 115 0.68 1.76 0.46
C GLU A 115 0.09 2.93 1.24
N THR A 116 -0.20 4.02 0.55
CA THR A 116 -0.73 5.23 1.18
C THR A 116 -1.93 5.78 0.43
N ALA A 117 -2.59 6.75 1.01
CA ALA A 117 -3.77 7.40 0.48
C ALA A 117 -4.99 6.46 0.37
N SER A 118 -5.18 5.70 -0.69
CA SER A 118 -6.48 5.12 -1.07
C SER A 118 -7.57 6.19 -1.20
N ALA A 119 -7.19 7.36 -1.68
CA ALA A 119 -8.12 8.37 -2.14
C ALA A 119 -8.82 7.90 -3.41
N VAL A 120 -10.06 8.27 -3.59
CA VAL A 120 -10.90 7.82 -4.70
C VAL A 120 -11.46 9.02 -5.46
N HIS A 121 -11.11 9.13 -6.74
CA HIS A 121 -11.45 10.28 -7.56
C HIS A 121 -11.89 9.87 -8.97
N SER A 122 -12.85 10.62 -9.53
CA SER A 122 -13.22 10.55 -10.94
C SER A 122 -12.79 11.83 -11.62
N ARG A 123 -11.97 11.72 -12.66
CA ARG A 123 -11.44 12.87 -13.39
C ARG A 123 -12.55 13.81 -13.88
N GLY A 124 -12.43 15.09 -13.52
CA GLY A 124 -13.33 16.16 -13.97
C GLY A 124 -14.68 16.25 -13.26
N VAL A 125 -14.87 15.53 -12.15
CA VAL A 125 -16.11 15.57 -11.37
C VAL A 125 -15.99 16.57 -10.22
N TYR A 126 -16.59 17.74 -10.38
CA TYR A 126 -16.54 18.84 -9.41
C TYR A 126 -17.91 19.23 -8.84
N ASN A 127 -18.95 18.48 -9.17
CA ASN A 127 -20.33 18.74 -8.73
C ASN A 127 -20.73 18.05 -7.42
N THR A 128 -19.84 17.25 -6.86
CA THR A 128 -20.00 16.58 -5.57
C THR A 128 -18.72 16.69 -4.75
N THR A 129 -18.82 16.51 -3.44
CA THR A 129 -17.65 16.49 -2.52
C THR A 129 -17.19 15.09 -2.16
N GLY A 130 -17.98 14.07 -2.47
CA GLY A 130 -17.69 12.69 -2.16
C GLY A 130 -18.20 11.75 -3.23
N LYS A 131 -18.91 10.71 -2.80
CA LYS A 131 -19.50 9.70 -3.67
C LYS A 131 -20.88 10.15 -4.18
N ASP A 132 -21.07 10.07 -5.48
CA ASP A 132 -22.37 10.25 -6.14
C ASP A 132 -22.89 8.87 -6.60
N ASP A 133 -23.93 8.40 -5.92
CA ASP A 133 -24.52 7.08 -6.17
C ASP A 133 -25.34 7.01 -7.47
N ASP A 134 -25.86 8.15 -7.96
CA ASP A 134 -26.66 8.19 -9.18
C ASP A 134 -25.77 8.09 -10.45
N THR A 135 -24.64 8.78 -10.44
CA THR A 135 -23.69 8.77 -11.57
C THR A 135 -22.58 7.75 -11.40
N LEU A 136 -22.44 7.11 -10.24
CA LEU A 136 -21.33 6.22 -9.88
C LEU A 136 -19.97 6.88 -10.07
N GLN A 137 -19.85 8.13 -9.66
CA GLN A 137 -18.64 8.92 -9.75
C GLN A 137 -18.19 9.40 -8.36
N MET A 138 -16.90 9.61 -8.21
CA MET A 138 -16.29 10.21 -7.04
C MET A 138 -15.90 11.65 -7.34
N SER A 139 -15.88 12.48 -6.30
CA SER A 139 -15.35 13.85 -6.44
C SER A 139 -13.91 13.86 -6.91
N GLU A 140 -13.57 14.81 -7.76
CA GLU A 140 -12.16 15.13 -8.08
C GLU A 140 -11.46 15.87 -6.94
N TYR A 141 -12.22 16.53 -6.05
CA TYR A 141 -11.64 17.24 -4.91
C TYR A 141 -10.95 16.29 -3.94
N ASP A 142 -9.70 16.60 -3.61
CA ASP A 142 -8.96 15.91 -2.55
C ASP A 142 -9.46 16.34 -1.18
N ASN A 143 -10.26 15.50 -0.55
CA ASN A 143 -10.86 15.74 0.76
C ASN A 143 -11.22 14.43 1.47
N ASP A 144 -11.65 14.55 2.73
CA ASP A 144 -11.96 13.41 3.58
C ASP A 144 -13.17 12.57 3.14
N GLU A 145 -14.02 13.07 2.25
CA GLU A 145 -15.16 12.33 1.72
C GLU A 145 -14.79 11.48 0.49
N ALA A 146 -13.70 11.84 -0.21
CA ALA A 146 -13.21 11.16 -1.40
C ALA A 146 -12.15 10.11 -1.04
N LYS A 147 -12.46 9.22 -0.12
CA LYS A 147 -11.60 8.12 0.32
C LYS A 147 -12.41 6.91 0.78
N VAL A 148 -11.74 5.78 0.94
CA VAL A 148 -12.28 4.58 1.59
C VAL A 148 -12.07 4.63 3.11
N GLY A 149 -12.74 3.74 3.84
CA GLY A 149 -12.72 3.78 5.30
C GLY A 149 -11.35 3.57 5.97
N TRP A 150 -10.43 2.90 5.29
CA TRP A 150 -9.04 2.71 5.77
C TRP A 150 -8.06 3.73 5.18
N GLY A 151 -8.51 4.53 4.22
CA GLY A 151 -7.67 5.45 3.46
C GLY A 151 -7.63 6.86 4.05
N HIS A 152 -6.89 7.70 3.37
CA HIS A 152 -6.68 9.11 3.65
C HIS A 152 -6.81 9.92 2.37
N SER A 153 -7.08 11.22 2.47
CA SER A 153 -6.89 12.12 1.32
C SER A 153 -5.42 12.10 0.87
N ALA A 154 -5.15 12.40 -0.38
CA ALA A 154 -3.79 12.40 -0.90
C ALA A 154 -2.90 13.40 -0.15
N SER A 155 -3.44 14.58 0.17
CA SER A 155 -2.73 15.60 0.93
C SER A 155 -2.41 15.19 2.37
N ASP A 156 -3.33 14.50 3.06
CA ASP A 156 -3.08 14.01 4.41
C ASP A 156 -2.02 12.90 4.42
N ALA A 157 -2.13 11.93 3.52
CA ALA A 157 -1.15 10.86 3.39
C ALA A 157 0.26 11.44 3.21
N TRP A 158 0.42 12.39 2.30
CA TRP A 158 1.69 13.07 2.09
C TRP A 158 2.18 13.83 3.34
N GLN A 159 1.28 14.50 4.05
CA GLN A 159 1.66 15.20 5.28
C GLN A 159 2.19 14.27 6.37
N PHE A 160 1.70 13.02 6.46
CA PHE A 160 2.24 12.04 7.41
C PHE A 160 3.69 11.66 7.09
N VAL A 161 4.07 11.71 5.83
CA VAL A 161 5.45 11.49 5.39
C VAL A 161 6.34 12.69 5.75
N ILE A 162 6.01 13.88 5.25
CA ILE A 162 6.91 15.05 5.35
C ILE A 162 7.07 15.61 6.77
N LYS A 163 6.16 15.31 7.68
CA LYS A 163 6.24 15.74 9.07
C LYS A 163 7.18 14.90 9.93
N ASN A 164 7.66 13.77 9.42
CA ASN A 164 8.40 12.77 10.18
C ASN A 164 9.70 12.40 9.47
N ASP A 165 10.81 13.00 9.87
CA ASP A 165 12.13 12.79 9.26
C ASP A 165 12.62 11.32 9.29
N PHE A 166 12.04 10.49 10.14
CA PHE A 166 12.31 9.06 10.21
C PHE A 166 11.52 8.22 9.19
N ASN A 167 10.58 8.82 8.46
CA ASN A 167 9.82 8.15 7.39
C ASN A 167 10.49 8.42 6.04
N ALA A 168 10.93 7.35 5.37
CA ALA A 168 11.73 7.45 4.16
C ALA A 168 10.95 7.88 2.91
N GLY A 169 9.61 7.86 2.95
CA GLY A 169 8.77 8.22 1.81
C GLY A 169 7.50 7.37 1.73
N GLU A 170 6.83 7.41 0.57
CA GLU A 170 5.60 6.66 0.36
C GLU A 170 5.47 6.08 -1.05
N PHE A 171 4.67 5.02 -1.16
CA PHE A 171 4.14 4.51 -2.41
C PHE A 171 2.62 4.65 -2.38
N VAL A 172 2.09 5.44 -3.30
CA VAL A 172 0.66 5.77 -3.35
C VAL A 172 -0.14 4.61 -3.92
N TRP A 173 -1.21 4.23 -3.26
CA TRP A 173 -2.22 3.35 -3.81
C TRP A 173 -3.33 4.18 -4.49
N THR A 174 -3.33 4.29 -5.84
CA THR A 174 -2.44 3.60 -6.77
C THR A 174 -2.12 4.50 -7.98
N GLY A 175 -1.18 4.09 -8.83
CA GLY A 175 -0.80 4.87 -10.01
C GLY A 175 -1.93 5.01 -11.02
N PHE A 176 -2.65 3.92 -11.31
CA PHE A 176 -3.72 3.88 -12.31
C PHE A 176 -5.00 3.30 -11.72
N ASP A 177 -6.15 3.82 -12.17
CA ASP A 177 -7.40 3.10 -12.00
C ASP A 177 -7.30 1.74 -12.69
N TYR A 178 -7.93 0.72 -12.12
CA TYR A 178 -7.88 -0.63 -12.67
C TYR A 178 -9.26 -1.28 -12.72
N ILE A 179 -9.43 -2.20 -13.66
CA ILE A 179 -10.69 -2.92 -13.86
C ILE A 179 -10.77 -4.09 -12.87
N GLY A 180 -11.97 -4.35 -12.35
CA GLY A 180 -12.27 -5.53 -11.56
C GLY A 180 -12.62 -5.27 -10.11
N GLU A 181 -12.19 -4.17 -9.50
CA GLU A 181 -12.54 -3.77 -8.15
C GLU A 181 -13.43 -2.52 -8.17
N PRO A 182 -14.76 -2.65 -7.92
CA PRO A 182 -15.70 -1.54 -8.01
C PRO A 182 -15.71 -0.69 -6.72
N THR A 183 -14.56 -0.29 -6.23
CA THR A 183 -14.43 0.57 -5.05
C THR A 183 -14.73 2.04 -5.42
N PRO A 184 -15.51 2.76 -4.61
CA PRO A 184 -15.98 2.40 -3.26
C PRO A 184 -17.37 1.76 -3.17
N TRP A 185 -17.95 1.29 -4.26
CA TRP A 185 -19.33 0.77 -4.29
C TRP A 185 -19.46 -0.72 -3.97
N ASN A 186 -18.38 -1.43 -3.75
CA ASN A 186 -18.40 -2.83 -3.37
C ASN A 186 -19.16 -3.03 -2.04
N GLY A 187 -20.29 -3.72 -2.10
CA GLY A 187 -21.07 -4.07 -0.93
C GLY A 187 -22.12 -3.05 -0.47
N THR A 188 -22.30 -1.90 -1.14
CA THR A 188 -23.27 -0.87 -0.75
C THR A 188 -23.99 -0.21 -1.92
N GLY A 189 -25.22 0.25 -1.71
CA GLY A 189 -25.98 1.11 -2.63
C GLY A 189 -26.06 0.61 -4.06
N ALA A 190 -25.91 1.48 -5.03
CA ALA A 190 -25.91 1.17 -6.46
C ALA A 190 -24.85 0.15 -6.90
N GLY A 191 -23.78 0.03 -6.11
CA GLY A 191 -22.73 -0.96 -6.29
C GLY A 191 -22.90 -2.24 -5.48
N SER A 192 -24.03 -2.42 -4.76
CA SER A 192 -24.17 -3.51 -3.81
C SER A 192 -24.23 -4.90 -4.46
N ALA A 193 -23.79 -5.89 -3.71
CA ALA A 193 -23.90 -7.31 -4.10
C ALA A 193 -25.36 -7.79 -4.29
N SER A 194 -26.35 -7.03 -3.81
CA SER A 194 -27.77 -7.32 -3.97
C SER A 194 -28.27 -7.22 -5.41
N GLY A 195 -27.46 -6.78 -6.36
CA GLY A 195 -27.82 -6.67 -7.77
C GLY A 195 -28.76 -5.49 -8.09
N GLN A 196 -29.04 -4.64 -7.13
CA GLN A 196 -29.83 -3.44 -7.31
C GLN A 196 -28.91 -2.30 -7.81
N GLY A 197 -29.10 -1.90 -9.06
CA GLY A 197 -28.37 -0.80 -9.68
C GLY A 197 -27.11 -1.22 -10.45
N ALA A 198 -26.57 -0.27 -11.22
CA ALA A 198 -25.34 -0.45 -11.97
C ALA A 198 -24.12 -0.46 -11.01
N LYS A 199 -23.13 -1.28 -11.35
CA LYS A 199 -21.86 -1.29 -10.61
C LYS A 199 -20.78 -0.72 -11.51
N PRO A 200 -19.91 0.16 -11.00
CA PRO A 200 -18.71 0.52 -11.73
C PRO A 200 -17.87 -0.73 -11.97
N LYS A 201 -17.15 -0.77 -13.06
CA LYS A 201 -16.27 -1.89 -13.43
C LYS A 201 -14.80 -1.58 -13.16
N SER A 202 -14.53 -0.39 -12.68
CA SER A 202 -13.20 0.14 -12.42
C SER A 202 -13.10 0.60 -10.97
N SER A 203 -11.91 0.53 -10.41
CA SER A 203 -11.55 1.25 -9.20
C SER A 203 -11.45 2.75 -9.50
N TYR A 204 -11.35 3.56 -8.44
CA TYR A 204 -11.17 5.01 -8.53
C TYR A 204 -9.93 5.48 -7.74
N PHE A 205 -9.04 4.56 -7.36
CA PHE A 205 -7.84 4.83 -6.56
C PHE A 205 -6.71 5.50 -7.35
N GLY A 206 -6.70 5.35 -8.67
CA GLY A 206 -5.61 5.83 -9.50
C GLY A 206 -5.43 7.34 -9.46
N ILE A 207 -4.19 7.82 -9.48
CA ILE A 207 -3.87 9.21 -9.80
C ILE A 207 -3.99 9.49 -11.30
N VAL A 208 -4.08 8.42 -12.10
CA VAL A 208 -4.35 8.41 -13.55
C VAL A 208 -5.56 7.51 -13.79
N ASP A 209 -6.47 7.91 -14.66
CA ASP A 209 -7.65 7.12 -15.00
C ASP A 209 -7.34 5.93 -15.91
N THR A 210 -8.32 5.04 -16.13
CA THR A 210 -8.15 3.86 -17.00
C THR A 210 -7.87 4.19 -18.47
N ALA A 211 -8.12 5.42 -18.91
CA ALA A 211 -7.81 5.88 -20.25
C ALA A 211 -6.42 6.54 -20.37
N GLY A 212 -5.69 6.63 -19.26
CA GLY A 212 -4.35 7.20 -19.21
C GLY A 212 -4.31 8.72 -18.99
N PHE A 213 -5.43 9.33 -18.60
CA PHE A 213 -5.47 10.76 -18.30
C PHE A 213 -5.26 11.01 -16.81
N VAL A 214 -4.46 12.02 -16.50
CA VAL A 214 -4.14 12.41 -15.14
C VAL A 214 -5.32 13.06 -14.42
N LYS A 215 -5.44 12.81 -13.12
CA LYS A 215 -6.39 13.43 -12.20
C LYS A 215 -5.72 14.57 -11.43
N ASP A 216 -6.47 15.35 -10.66
CA ASP A 216 -5.93 16.47 -9.88
C ASP A 216 -4.88 16.00 -8.86
N THR A 217 -5.06 14.82 -8.25
CA THR A 217 -4.08 14.21 -7.35
C THR A 217 -2.72 13.93 -8.00
N TYR A 218 -2.67 13.66 -9.31
CA TYR A 218 -1.39 13.57 -10.03
C TYR A 218 -0.62 14.89 -9.96
N TYR A 219 -1.31 16.01 -10.17
CA TYR A 219 -0.67 17.33 -10.12
C TYR A 219 -0.24 17.71 -8.71
N LEU A 220 -0.99 17.27 -7.68
CA LEU A 220 -0.57 17.42 -6.29
C LEU A 220 0.79 16.76 -6.10
N TYR A 221 0.91 15.47 -6.39
CA TYR A 221 2.18 14.74 -6.24
C TYR A 221 3.30 15.33 -7.11
N LYS A 222 3.00 15.64 -8.36
CA LYS A 222 3.98 16.27 -9.25
C LYS A 222 4.50 17.61 -8.73
N SER A 223 3.67 18.40 -8.06
CA SER A 223 4.11 19.69 -7.48
C SER A 223 5.06 19.51 -6.29
N ILE A 224 5.06 18.34 -5.67
CA ILE A 224 5.82 18.00 -4.48
C ILE A 224 7.16 17.36 -4.84
N VAL A 225 7.15 16.42 -5.79
CA VAL A 225 8.35 15.63 -6.12
C VAL A 225 9.06 16.08 -7.40
N GLY A 226 8.55 17.06 -8.12
CA GLY A 226 9.17 17.70 -9.29
C GLY A 226 8.60 17.21 -10.59
#